data_a04780357c980d3215a4b4787b504709
#
_entry.id   a04780357c980d3215a4b4787b504709
#
_cell.length_a   1.000
_cell.length_b   1.000
_cell.length_c   1.000
_cell.angle_alpha   90.00
_cell.angle_beta   90.00
_cell.angle_gamma   90.00
#
_symmetry.space_group_name_H-M   'P 1'
#
loop_
_entity.id
_entity.type
_entity.pdbx_description
1 polymer ?
#
loop_
_entity_poly.entity_id
_entity_poly.type
_entity_poly.pdbx_seq_one_letter_code
_entity_poly.pdbx_strand_id
1 'polypeptide(L)'
;MTGFCVVLTTTDSDDHAERIVEAVLHAKLAACLQLMPIKSCYVWQGRIARDNEVLILIKARASDYDDLAACIRAAHTYEVPEIVRLDIVAGEQPYLDWIGAVTR
;
A
#
# COMPACT_ATOMS: atom_id res chain seq x y z
N MET A 1 3.22 -6.83 19.01
CA MET A 1 3.14 -6.09 17.76
C MET A 1 3.52 -4.64 18.00
N THR A 2 4.02 -3.97 16.97
CA THR A 2 4.61 -2.63 17.12
C THR A 2 3.60 -1.48 17.00
N GLY A 3 2.41 -1.75 16.52
CA GLY A 3 1.42 -0.71 16.19
C GLY A 3 1.61 -0.12 14.79
N PHE A 4 2.54 -0.67 14.01
CA PHE A 4 2.80 -0.28 12.63
C PHE A 4 2.55 -1.46 11.70
N CYS A 5 2.32 -1.15 10.42
CA CYS A 5 1.98 -2.16 9.43
C CYS A 5 2.56 -1.83 8.06
N VAL A 6 2.57 -2.84 7.20
CA VAL A 6 2.81 -2.69 5.76
C VAL A 6 1.51 -3.00 5.06
N VAL A 7 1.03 -2.07 4.26
CA VAL A 7 -0.13 -2.29 3.39
C VAL A 7 0.37 -2.51 1.97
N LEU A 8 -0.13 -3.56 1.34
CA LEU A 8 0.22 -3.90 -0.03
C LEU A 8 -0.93 -3.58 -0.95
N THR A 9 -0.63 -2.97 -2.09
CA THR A 9 -1.56 -2.81 -3.20
C THR A 9 -0.80 -2.95 -4.50
N THR A 10 -1.51 -3.23 -5.58
CA THR A 10 -0.94 -3.33 -6.92
C THR A 10 -1.73 -2.46 -7.87
N THR A 11 -1.09 -1.96 -8.91
CA THR A 11 -1.74 -1.19 -9.95
C THR A 11 -1.08 -1.46 -11.30
N ASP A 12 -1.70 -0.98 -12.38
CA ASP A 12 -1.34 -1.36 -13.75
C ASP A 12 -0.30 -0.46 -14.41
N SER A 13 0.04 0.67 -13.80
CA SER A 13 0.99 1.61 -14.40
C SER A 13 1.67 2.48 -13.35
N ASP A 14 2.82 3.06 -13.73
CA ASP A 14 3.52 4.03 -12.88
C ASP A 14 2.68 5.27 -12.63
N ASP A 15 1.92 5.74 -13.61
CA ASP A 15 1.05 6.91 -13.44
C ASP A 15 -0.04 6.67 -12.41
N HIS A 16 -0.69 5.51 -12.46
CA HIS A 16 -1.71 5.16 -11.47
C HIS A 16 -1.09 4.94 -10.09
N ALA A 17 0.11 4.35 -10.02
CA ALA A 17 0.84 4.21 -8.77
C ALA A 17 1.14 5.58 -8.16
N GLU A 18 1.58 6.55 -8.97
CA GLU A 18 1.89 7.91 -8.49
C GLU A 18 0.65 8.61 -7.95
N ARG A 19 -0.51 8.39 -8.52
CA ARG A 19 -1.77 8.93 -7.97
C ARG A 19 -2.04 8.44 -6.56
N ILE A 20 -1.79 7.15 -6.32
CA ILE A 20 -1.94 6.57 -4.99
C ILE A 20 -0.91 7.17 -4.03
N VAL A 21 0.34 7.27 -4.45
CA VAL A 21 1.43 7.88 -3.65
C VAL A 21 1.05 9.29 -3.21
N GLU A 22 0.65 10.13 -4.16
CA GLU A 22 0.28 11.51 -3.88
C GLU A 22 -0.91 11.59 -2.90
N ALA A 23 -1.96 10.82 -3.14
CA ALA A 23 -3.14 10.85 -2.28
C ALA A 23 -2.81 10.43 -0.85
N VAL A 24 -2.05 9.35 -0.69
CA VAL A 24 -1.72 8.79 0.63
C VAL A 24 -0.77 9.69 1.40
N LEU A 25 0.29 10.21 0.75
CA LEU A 25 1.27 11.07 1.42
C LEU A 25 0.67 12.43 1.78
N HIS A 26 -0.14 13.02 0.93
CA HIS A 26 -0.83 14.29 1.24
C HIS A 26 -1.77 14.15 2.43
N ALA A 27 -2.44 13.00 2.56
CA ALA A 27 -3.33 12.72 3.68
C ALA A 27 -2.57 12.35 4.97
N LYS A 28 -1.24 12.18 4.91
CA LYS A 28 -0.38 11.75 6.02
C LYS A 28 -0.80 10.40 6.61
N LEU A 29 -1.32 9.53 5.76
CA LEU A 29 -1.77 8.19 6.15
C LEU A 29 -0.65 7.16 6.09
N ALA A 30 0.50 7.51 5.55
CA ALA A 30 1.67 6.66 5.51
C ALA A 30 2.95 7.49 5.53
N ALA A 31 4.02 6.87 5.98
CA ALA A 31 5.34 7.49 6.02
C ALA A 31 6.14 7.28 4.75
N CYS A 32 5.92 6.14 4.10
CA CYS A 32 6.76 5.71 2.99
C CYS A 32 5.97 4.77 2.10
N LEU A 33 6.07 5.00 0.78
CA LEU A 33 5.57 4.07 -0.22
C LEU A 33 6.73 3.67 -1.12
N GLN A 34 6.93 2.37 -1.28
CA GLN A 34 8.00 1.82 -2.13
C GLN A 34 7.37 1.08 -3.28
N LEU A 35 7.84 1.36 -4.49
CA LEU A 35 7.24 0.87 -5.73
C LEU A 35 8.21 -0.11 -6.41
N MET A 36 7.66 -1.21 -6.92
CA MET A 36 8.44 -2.25 -7.55
C MET A 36 7.69 -2.84 -8.75
N PRO A 37 8.31 -2.94 -9.93
CA PRO A 37 7.67 -3.63 -11.05
C PRO A 37 7.62 -5.13 -10.77
N ILE A 38 6.47 -5.74 -11.01
CA ILE A 38 6.26 -7.17 -10.80
C ILE A 38 5.49 -7.77 -11.97
N LYS A 39 5.53 -9.11 -12.03
CA LYS A 39 4.60 -9.90 -12.85
C LYS A 39 3.65 -10.61 -11.92
N SER A 40 2.35 -10.41 -12.15
CA SER A 40 1.30 -11.06 -11.36
C SER A 40 0.68 -12.17 -12.18
N CYS A 41 0.54 -13.34 -11.55
CA CYS A 41 -0.14 -14.49 -12.14
C CYS A 41 -1.28 -14.85 -11.19
N TYR A 42 -2.51 -14.85 -11.68
CA TYR A 42 -3.67 -15.00 -10.81
C TYR A 42 -4.84 -15.64 -11.55
N VAL A 43 -5.84 -16.04 -10.79
CA VAL A 43 -7.07 -16.61 -11.35
C VAL A 43 -8.08 -15.48 -11.55
N TRP A 44 -8.55 -15.34 -12.79
CA TRP A 44 -9.58 -14.37 -13.13
C TRP A 44 -10.60 -15.02 -14.07
N GLN A 45 -11.86 -15.00 -13.67
CA GLN A 45 -12.98 -15.57 -14.47
C GLN A 45 -12.68 -17.01 -14.94
N GLY A 46 -12.17 -17.85 -14.02
CA GLY A 46 -11.87 -19.25 -14.28
C GLY A 46 -10.62 -19.50 -15.12
N ARG A 47 -9.81 -18.49 -15.39
CA ARG A 47 -8.60 -18.60 -16.19
C ARG A 47 -7.39 -18.05 -15.44
N ILE A 48 -6.20 -18.47 -15.87
CA ILE A 48 -4.95 -17.91 -15.38
C ILE A 48 -4.65 -16.65 -16.18
N ALA A 49 -4.61 -15.52 -15.48
CA ALA A 49 -4.23 -14.24 -16.04
C ALA A 49 -2.78 -13.91 -15.66
N ARG A 50 -2.08 -13.18 -16.53
CA ARG A 50 -0.70 -12.72 -16.30
C ARG A 50 -0.60 -11.28 -16.74
N ASP A 51 -0.18 -10.41 -15.81
CA ASP A 51 -0.07 -8.98 -16.08
C ASP A 51 1.22 -8.41 -15.50
N ASN A 52 1.74 -7.39 -16.14
CA ASN A 52 2.76 -6.55 -15.54
C ASN A 52 2.06 -5.54 -14.63
N GLU A 53 2.52 -5.45 -13.39
CA GLU A 53 1.94 -4.54 -12.41
C GLU A 53 3.04 -3.81 -11.64
N VAL A 54 2.64 -2.79 -10.89
CA VAL A 54 3.48 -2.11 -9.91
C VAL A 54 2.97 -2.50 -8.53
N LEU A 55 3.86 -3.09 -7.73
CA LEU A 55 3.58 -3.40 -6.33
C LEU A 55 3.97 -2.19 -5.49
N ILE A 56 3.08 -1.78 -4.60
CA ILE A 56 3.31 -0.67 -3.68
C ILE A 56 3.31 -1.23 -2.26
N LEU A 57 4.44 -1.02 -1.56
CA LEU A 57 4.58 -1.36 -0.13
C LEU A 57 4.44 -0.06 0.65
N ILE A 58 3.48 -0.01 1.56
CA ILE A 58 3.08 1.21 2.26
C ILE A 58 3.31 1.03 3.75
N LYS A 59 4.22 1.84 4.33
CA LYS A 59 4.53 1.79 5.76
C LYS A 59 3.66 2.81 6.51
N ALA A 60 2.86 2.33 7.46
CA ALA A 60 1.82 3.13 8.09
C ALA A 60 1.57 2.73 9.53
N ARG A 61 0.76 3.52 10.23
CA ARG A 61 0.21 3.13 11.53
C ARG A 61 -0.89 2.09 11.31
N ALA A 62 -0.87 1.03 12.11
CA ALA A 62 -1.92 0.02 12.05
C ALA A 62 -3.31 0.61 12.35
N SER A 63 -3.37 1.60 13.26
CA SER A 63 -4.61 2.29 13.61
C SER A 63 -5.22 3.11 12.48
N ASP A 64 -4.45 3.44 11.45
CA ASP A 64 -4.92 4.21 10.29
C ASP A 64 -5.36 3.32 9.13
N TYR A 65 -5.34 2.00 9.29
CA TYR A 65 -5.57 1.08 8.17
C TYR A 65 -6.89 1.34 7.44
N ASP A 66 -8.00 1.51 8.17
CA ASP A 66 -9.30 1.68 7.53
C ASP A 66 -9.34 2.96 6.67
N ASP A 67 -8.81 4.06 7.19
CA ASP A 67 -8.75 5.31 6.45
C ASP A 67 -7.76 5.24 5.29
N LEU A 68 -6.63 4.56 5.48
CA LEU A 68 -5.65 4.33 4.42
C LEU A 68 -6.25 3.50 3.29
N ALA A 69 -6.94 2.40 3.63
CA ALA A 69 -7.60 1.56 2.63
C ALA A 69 -8.65 2.34 1.84
N ALA A 70 -9.43 3.19 2.52
CA ALA A 70 -10.42 4.05 1.86
C ALA A 70 -9.75 5.05 0.90
N CYS A 71 -8.63 5.64 1.32
CA CYS A 71 -7.85 6.56 0.48
C CYS A 71 -7.31 5.85 -0.77
N ILE A 72 -6.76 4.65 -0.60
CA ILE A 72 -6.27 3.85 -1.72
C ILE A 72 -7.39 3.52 -2.69
N ARG A 73 -8.54 3.05 -2.19
CA ARG A 73 -9.70 2.72 -3.05
C ARG A 73 -10.16 3.93 -3.87
N ALA A 74 -10.21 5.09 -3.25
CA ALA A 74 -10.64 6.31 -3.93
C ALA A 74 -9.71 6.73 -5.07
N ALA A 75 -8.43 6.44 -4.95
CA ALA A 75 -7.41 6.78 -5.96
C ALA A 75 -7.17 5.65 -6.97
N HIS A 76 -7.67 4.45 -6.70
CA HIS A 76 -7.41 3.25 -7.49
C HIS A 76 -8.31 3.19 -8.72
N THR A 77 -7.79 2.57 -9.79
CA THR A 77 -8.52 2.37 -11.04
C THR A 77 -9.18 1.00 -11.15
N TYR A 78 -8.78 0.03 -10.32
CA TYR A 78 -9.38 -1.30 -10.33
C TYR A 78 -10.72 -1.31 -9.61
N GLU A 79 -11.64 -2.13 -10.11
CA GLU A 79 -12.92 -2.35 -9.45
C GLU A 79 -12.76 -3.12 -8.14
N VAL A 80 -11.88 -4.13 -8.14
CA VAL A 80 -11.55 -4.94 -6.95
C VAL A 80 -10.04 -4.89 -6.75
N PRO A 81 -9.51 -3.85 -6.07
CA PRO A 81 -8.07 -3.75 -5.86
C PRO A 81 -7.58 -4.70 -4.77
N GLU A 82 -6.34 -5.17 -4.90
CA GLU A 82 -5.64 -5.80 -3.80
C GLU A 82 -5.30 -4.72 -2.77
N ILE A 83 -5.79 -4.87 -1.55
CA ILE A 83 -5.41 -4.04 -0.41
C ILE A 83 -5.34 -4.97 0.78
N VAL A 84 -4.13 -5.30 1.24
CA VAL A 84 -3.91 -6.20 2.36
C VAL A 84 -2.95 -5.57 3.37
N ARG A 85 -3.17 -5.87 4.64
CA ARG A 85 -2.34 -5.37 5.72
C ARG A 85 -1.54 -6.51 6.32
N LEU A 86 -0.24 -6.27 6.48
CA LEU A 86 0.67 -7.14 7.21
C LEU A 86 1.17 -6.37 8.41
N ASP A 87 0.94 -6.88 9.62
CA ASP A 87 1.41 -6.21 10.82
C ASP A 87 2.91 -6.40 10.99
N ILE A 88 3.60 -5.32 11.33
CA ILE A 88 5.04 -5.36 11.63
C ILE A 88 5.18 -5.82 13.08
N VAL A 89 5.68 -7.04 13.25
CA VAL A 89 5.84 -7.62 14.60
C VAL A 89 7.08 -7.11 15.30
N ALA A 90 8.11 -6.72 14.56
CA ALA A 90 9.37 -6.18 15.09
C ALA A 90 10.06 -5.32 14.03
N GLY A 91 10.83 -4.34 14.44
CA GLY A 91 11.60 -3.49 13.55
C GLY A 91 12.55 -2.60 14.36
N GLU A 92 13.45 -1.91 13.68
CA GLU A 92 14.34 -0.95 14.31
C GLU A 92 13.55 0.18 14.93
N GLN A 93 13.75 0.43 16.21
CA GLN A 93 12.95 1.42 16.94
C GLN A 93 13.03 2.82 16.33
N PRO A 94 14.22 3.34 15.93
CA PRO A 94 14.28 4.66 15.30
C PRO A 94 13.46 4.74 14.00
N TYR A 95 13.40 3.67 13.23
CA TYR A 95 12.60 3.63 12.01
C TYR A 95 11.11 3.65 12.32
N LEU A 96 10.68 2.84 13.29
CA LEU A 96 9.28 2.81 13.72
C LEU A 96 8.85 4.16 14.29
N ASP A 97 9.71 4.79 15.08
CA ASP A 97 9.47 6.13 15.62
C ASP A 97 9.29 7.16 14.50
N TRP A 98 10.09 7.04 13.44
CA TRP A 98 9.99 7.93 12.30
C TRP A 98 8.65 7.77 11.57
N ILE A 99 8.16 6.53 11.38
CA ILE A 99 6.83 6.32 10.79
C ILE A 99 5.79 7.08 11.61
N GLY A 100 5.84 6.96 12.93
CA GLY A 100 4.91 7.65 13.82
C GLY A 100 5.04 9.16 13.77
N ALA A 101 6.26 9.69 13.62
CA ALA A 101 6.51 11.12 13.66
C ALA A 101 5.99 11.86 12.42
N VAL A 102 5.95 11.20 11.25
CA VAL A 102 5.57 11.85 9.97
C VAL A 102 4.15 11.51 9.53
N THR A 103 3.42 10.70 10.28
CA THR A 103 2.01 10.38 10.02
C THR A 103 1.10 11.14 10.99
N ARG A 104 -0.17 11.24 10.63
CA ARG A 104 -1.16 11.98 11.42
C ARG A 104 -1.50 11.32 12.76
#